data_8fc4a4992e125abc213f26168548eb3f
#
_entry.id   8fc4a4992e125abc213f26168548eb3f
#
_cell.length_a   1.000
_cell.length_b   1.000
_cell.length_c   1.000
_cell.angle_alpha   90.00
_cell.angle_beta   90.00
_cell.angle_gamma   90.00
#
_symmetry.space_group_name_H-M   'P 1'
#
loop_
_entity.id
_entity.type
_entity.pdbx_description
1 polymer ?
#
loop_
_entity_poly.entity_id
_entity_poly.type
_entity_poly.pdbx_seq_one_letter_code
_entity_poly.pdbx_strand_id
1 'polypeptide(L)'
;MLSVKISSVKPFSKCWFHGIKSGDELLSVDGKEVTDILDYDFYLSFPPVVLNFRTASGKLIDIPFKNDDTGLKFRTYLMDQQHHCKNGCIFCFIDQLPKGMRESLYFKDDDSRLSFLFGNYVTLTNITEHEVDRIIRMHISPINISVHTMNPELRVKMMKNKNAGKCLSIIKRLSDAGIKMNAQLVLCPGINDGDELRYSIEELSKYMPTVQSIACVPVGLTKYRDGLFPMQPYTKKTAGEVIDIIEEYSEKFKKQYGARVCYPSDEFFLKAERPMPSEEYYDDYPQIDNGVGLWTSLRDEFFYELSVCEKAPTHKSVTVITGVAAYPLIKELCDAAHEKYGIDVQTEKIINNFFGENITVAGLLTGSDLIEQMKGKIRGEVLLIPIVMTIDYTSHSTENNKFLDDITLKEAEKALNVKIIPVKNNGQDLLYNILGVK
;
A
#
# COMPACT_ATOMS: atom_id res chain seq x y z
N MET A 1 16.81 6.26 -30.45
CA MET A 1 16.55 5.07 -29.61
C MET A 1 16.92 5.44 -28.20
N LEU A 2 15.96 5.37 -27.31
CA LEU A 2 16.24 5.38 -25.87
C LEU A 2 17.05 4.12 -25.58
N SER A 3 18.02 4.20 -24.68
CA SER A 3 18.85 3.07 -24.28
C SER A 3 18.92 3.02 -22.76
N VAL A 4 18.95 1.81 -22.19
CA VAL A 4 18.98 1.63 -20.75
C VAL A 4 20.37 1.19 -20.31
N LYS A 5 21.00 1.97 -19.43
CA LYS A 5 22.35 1.69 -18.92
C LYS A 5 22.34 0.56 -17.88
N ILE A 6 23.24 -0.38 -18.09
CA ILE A 6 23.45 -1.52 -17.19
C ILE A 6 24.33 -1.04 -16.02
N SER A 7 23.89 -1.27 -14.79
CA SER A 7 24.65 -0.95 -13.57
C SER A 7 25.60 -2.07 -13.16
N SER A 8 25.18 -3.32 -13.31
CA SER A 8 26.04 -4.49 -13.07
C SER A 8 25.50 -5.70 -13.81
N VAL A 9 26.37 -6.70 -13.98
CA VAL A 9 26.02 -8.00 -14.58
C VAL A 9 26.46 -9.10 -13.62
N LYS A 10 25.54 -9.99 -13.30
CA LYS A 10 25.79 -11.12 -12.40
C LYS A 10 26.83 -12.06 -13.01
N PRO A 11 27.89 -12.43 -12.29
CA PRO A 11 28.86 -13.42 -12.76
C PRO A 11 28.17 -14.72 -13.16
N PHE A 12 28.68 -15.33 -14.25
CA PHE A 12 28.17 -16.59 -14.80
C PHE A 12 26.76 -16.53 -15.41
N SER A 13 26.17 -15.34 -15.55
CA SER A 13 24.91 -15.17 -16.27
C SER A 13 25.11 -15.18 -17.78
N LYS A 14 24.01 -15.27 -18.54
CA LYS A 14 24.06 -15.25 -20.02
C LYS A 14 24.80 -14.03 -20.57
N CYS A 15 24.43 -12.83 -20.12
CA CYS A 15 25.07 -11.59 -20.59
C CYS A 15 26.54 -11.50 -20.17
N TRP A 16 26.90 -12.01 -18.98
CA TRP A 16 28.30 -12.04 -18.53
C TRP A 16 29.20 -12.87 -19.46
N PHE A 17 28.75 -14.06 -19.89
CA PHE A 17 29.47 -14.91 -20.81
C PHE A 17 29.68 -14.27 -22.19
N HIS A 18 28.80 -13.34 -22.58
CA HIS A 18 28.91 -12.58 -23.84
C HIS A 18 29.68 -11.26 -23.68
N GLY A 19 30.27 -11.01 -22.50
CA GLY A 19 31.16 -9.89 -22.24
C GLY A 19 30.46 -8.57 -21.97
N ILE A 20 29.14 -8.59 -21.67
CA ILE A 20 28.41 -7.39 -21.23
C ILE A 20 28.86 -6.99 -19.83
N LYS A 21 29.00 -5.67 -19.60
CA LYS A 21 29.57 -5.08 -18.39
C LYS A 21 28.75 -3.88 -17.92
N SER A 22 29.03 -3.42 -16.69
CA SER A 22 28.59 -2.13 -16.22
C SER A 22 28.99 -1.01 -17.17
N GLY A 23 28.02 -0.12 -17.46
CA GLY A 23 28.20 0.99 -18.41
C GLY A 23 27.82 0.67 -19.86
N ASP A 24 27.62 -0.61 -20.22
CA ASP A 24 27.00 -0.98 -21.49
C ASP A 24 25.49 -0.65 -21.48
N GLU A 25 24.86 -0.63 -22.65
CA GLU A 25 23.50 -0.21 -22.86
C GLU A 25 22.67 -1.34 -23.50
N LEU A 26 21.49 -1.63 -22.92
CA LEU A 26 20.46 -2.41 -23.60
C LEU A 26 19.68 -1.48 -24.54
N LEU A 27 19.64 -1.82 -25.84
CA LEU A 27 18.98 -1.03 -26.88
C LEU A 27 17.55 -1.52 -27.16
N SER A 28 17.41 -2.85 -27.29
CA SER A 28 16.13 -3.45 -27.68
C SER A 28 16.09 -4.93 -27.35
N VAL A 29 14.88 -5.49 -27.39
CA VAL A 29 14.60 -6.94 -27.38
C VAL A 29 13.86 -7.26 -28.67
N ASP A 30 14.41 -8.14 -29.51
CA ASP A 30 13.91 -8.43 -30.88
C ASP A 30 13.68 -7.16 -31.72
N GLY A 31 14.58 -6.18 -31.60
CA GLY A 31 14.47 -4.89 -32.28
C GLY A 31 13.39 -3.96 -31.74
N LYS A 32 12.60 -4.39 -30.72
CA LYS A 32 11.61 -3.56 -30.03
C LYS A 32 12.31 -2.75 -28.95
N GLU A 33 12.11 -1.44 -28.96
CA GLU A 33 12.71 -0.53 -27.99
C GLU A 33 12.24 -0.86 -26.57
N VAL A 34 13.18 -0.86 -25.62
CA VAL A 34 12.92 -1.04 -24.21
C VAL A 34 13.04 0.32 -23.54
N THR A 35 11.93 0.82 -23.00
CA THR A 35 11.88 2.12 -22.34
C THR A 35 11.99 2.00 -20.83
N ASP A 36 11.43 0.93 -20.25
CA ASP A 36 11.42 0.68 -18.83
C ASP A 36 11.27 -0.82 -18.51
N ILE A 37 11.11 -1.11 -17.22
CA ILE A 37 11.01 -2.48 -16.69
C ILE A 37 9.82 -3.25 -17.26
N LEU A 38 8.68 -2.58 -17.55
CA LEU A 38 7.50 -3.27 -18.10
C LEU A 38 7.75 -3.78 -19.50
N ASP A 39 8.41 -2.98 -20.37
CA ASP A 39 8.82 -3.42 -21.71
C ASP A 39 9.80 -4.59 -21.61
N TYR A 40 10.79 -4.46 -20.71
CA TYR A 40 11.83 -5.47 -20.52
C TYR A 40 11.22 -6.82 -20.10
N ASP A 41 10.43 -6.85 -19.05
CA ASP A 41 9.81 -8.06 -18.53
C ASP A 41 8.82 -8.66 -19.53
N PHE A 42 8.02 -7.80 -20.19
CA PHE A 42 7.04 -8.25 -21.17
C PHE A 42 7.71 -8.93 -22.37
N TYR A 43 8.74 -8.31 -22.98
CA TYR A 43 9.38 -8.89 -24.15
C TYR A 43 10.19 -10.15 -23.79
N LEU A 44 10.76 -10.25 -22.60
CA LEU A 44 11.42 -11.45 -22.13
C LEU A 44 10.47 -12.62 -21.80
N SER A 45 9.19 -12.35 -21.62
CA SER A 45 8.19 -13.40 -21.32
C SER A 45 7.85 -14.29 -22.53
N PHE A 46 8.34 -13.97 -23.73
CA PHE A 46 8.07 -14.71 -24.97
C PHE A 46 9.34 -15.23 -25.64
N PRO A 47 10.15 -16.05 -24.96
CA PRO A 47 11.36 -16.61 -25.56
C PRO A 47 11.06 -17.62 -26.70
N PRO A 48 11.97 -17.81 -27.68
CA PRO A 48 13.29 -17.22 -27.77
C PRO A 48 13.24 -15.77 -28.27
N VAL A 49 14.11 -14.91 -27.71
CA VAL A 49 14.28 -13.50 -28.12
C VAL A 49 15.75 -13.15 -28.29
N VAL A 50 16.05 -12.03 -28.96
CA VAL A 50 17.40 -11.50 -29.12
C VAL A 50 17.54 -10.19 -28.35
N LEU A 51 18.47 -10.15 -27.41
CA LEU A 51 18.85 -8.94 -26.68
C LEU A 51 19.90 -8.17 -27.47
N ASN A 52 19.65 -6.91 -27.81
CA ASN A 52 20.53 -6.07 -28.59
C ASN A 52 21.22 -5.05 -27.66
N PHE A 53 22.56 -5.05 -27.66
CA PHE A 53 23.36 -4.21 -26.79
C PHE A 53 24.26 -3.30 -27.55
N ARG A 54 24.65 -2.16 -26.94
CA ARG A 54 25.76 -1.32 -27.28
C ARG A 54 26.75 -1.30 -26.14
N THR A 55 27.98 -1.72 -26.38
CA THR A 55 29.05 -1.60 -25.38
C THR A 55 29.48 -0.15 -25.18
N ALA A 56 30.16 0.15 -24.07
CA ALA A 56 30.73 1.48 -23.81
C ALA A 56 31.75 1.90 -24.89
N SER A 57 32.34 0.93 -25.61
CA SER A 57 33.23 1.20 -26.78
C SER A 57 32.48 1.41 -28.10
N GLY A 58 31.14 1.35 -28.10
CA GLY A 58 30.30 1.53 -29.29
C GLY A 58 30.03 0.25 -30.09
N LYS A 59 30.58 -0.91 -29.70
CA LYS A 59 30.34 -2.19 -30.38
C LYS A 59 28.91 -2.66 -30.13
N LEU A 60 28.24 -3.11 -31.19
CA LEU A 60 26.93 -3.76 -31.10
C LEU A 60 27.10 -5.26 -30.86
N ILE A 61 26.28 -5.81 -29.96
CA ILE A 61 26.29 -7.24 -29.60
C ILE A 61 24.85 -7.72 -29.52
N ASP A 62 24.56 -8.82 -30.22
CA ASP A 62 23.27 -9.51 -30.17
C ASP A 62 23.40 -10.82 -29.41
N ILE A 63 22.56 -11.01 -28.39
CA ILE A 63 22.60 -12.19 -27.52
C ILE A 63 21.28 -12.94 -27.64
N PRO A 64 21.25 -14.17 -28.18
CA PRO A 64 20.05 -14.99 -28.18
C PRO A 64 19.74 -15.46 -26.76
N PHE A 65 18.48 -15.29 -26.36
CA PHE A 65 17.97 -15.57 -25.02
C PHE A 65 16.84 -16.62 -25.06
N LYS A 66 16.92 -17.63 -24.19
CA LYS A 66 15.98 -18.79 -24.14
C LYS A 66 15.57 -19.15 -22.72
N ASN A 67 15.11 -18.24 -21.89
CA ASN A 67 14.81 -18.44 -20.46
C ASN A 67 16.01 -18.59 -19.52
N ASP A 68 17.18 -18.16 -19.93
CA ASP A 68 18.33 -18.08 -19.04
C ASP A 68 18.20 -16.88 -18.09
N ASP A 69 18.98 -16.86 -17.00
CA ASP A 69 19.16 -15.64 -16.21
C ASP A 69 20.00 -14.63 -17.03
N THR A 70 19.42 -13.49 -17.39
CA THR A 70 20.16 -12.42 -18.07
C THR A 70 21.31 -11.91 -17.21
N GLY A 71 21.11 -11.88 -15.88
CA GLY A 71 22.03 -11.35 -14.89
C GLY A 71 22.15 -9.84 -14.91
N LEU A 72 21.30 -9.13 -15.65
CA LEU A 72 21.35 -7.68 -15.75
C LEU A 72 20.78 -7.02 -14.50
N LYS A 73 21.47 -5.98 -14.02
CA LYS A 73 20.94 -5.02 -13.05
C LYS A 73 21.01 -3.62 -13.66
N PHE A 74 19.95 -2.86 -13.46
CA PHE A 74 19.83 -1.49 -13.92
C PHE A 74 20.06 -0.51 -12.76
N ARG A 75 20.23 0.78 -13.06
CA ARG A 75 20.53 1.80 -12.04
C ARG A 75 19.36 1.99 -11.07
N THR A 76 18.16 1.91 -11.57
CA THR A 76 16.91 1.95 -10.80
C THR A 76 16.11 0.72 -11.13
N TYR A 77 15.21 0.30 -10.25
CA TYR A 77 14.31 -0.84 -10.48
C TYR A 77 13.30 -0.59 -11.61
N LEU A 78 13.01 0.70 -11.93
CA LEU A 78 12.16 1.07 -13.07
C LEU A 78 12.94 1.19 -14.38
N MET A 79 14.27 1.14 -14.35
CA MET A 79 15.23 1.37 -15.44
C MET A 79 15.37 2.84 -15.84
N ASP A 80 14.43 3.72 -15.46
CA ASP A 80 14.46 5.16 -15.62
C ASP A 80 14.09 5.90 -14.33
N GLN A 81 13.65 7.17 -14.43
CA GLN A 81 13.20 7.97 -13.29
C GLN A 81 11.71 7.71 -13.01
N GLN A 82 11.37 7.65 -11.73
CA GLN A 82 9.98 7.56 -11.25
C GLN A 82 9.20 8.84 -11.57
N HIS A 83 7.95 8.69 -12.00
CA HIS A 83 7.08 9.81 -12.32
C HIS A 83 6.52 10.46 -11.06
N HIS A 84 6.68 11.78 -10.98
CA HIS A 84 6.19 12.58 -9.86
C HIS A 84 4.76 13.06 -10.10
N CYS A 85 3.90 12.97 -9.08
CA CYS A 85 2.51 13.45 -9.13
C CYS A 85 2.43 14.96 -9.37
N LYS A 86 1.60 15.37 -10.33
CA LYS A 86 1.37 16.77 -10.71
C LYS A 86 0.11 17.38 -10.10
N ASN A 87 -0.58 16.64 -9.21
CA ASN A 87 -1.80 17.08 -8.58
C ASN A 87 -1.55 17.92 -7.32
N GLY A 88 -2.47 18.84 -7.04
CA GLY A 88 -2.51 19.62 -5.80
C GLY A 88 -3.75 19.30 -4.97
N CYS A 89 -4.04 18.01 -4.76
CA CYS A 89 -5.28 17.52 -4.13
C CYS A 89 -5.55 18.21 -2.79
N ILE A 90 -6.80 18.66 -2.57
CA ILE A 90 -7.22 19.30 -1.31
C ILE A 90 -7.08 18.38 -0.08
N PHE A 91 -6.97 17.08 -0.32
CA PHE A 91 -6.83 16.00 0.69
C PHE A 91 -5.46 15.32 0.67
N CYS A 92 -4.47 15.87 -0.07
CA CYS A 92 -3.16 15.23 -0.19
C CYS A 92 -2.50 15.07 1.18
N PHE A 93 -2.18 13.82 1.56
CA PHE A 93 -1.54 13.55 2.85
C PHE A 93 -0.11 14.09 2.90
N ILE A 94 0.61 14.03 1.77
CA ILE A 94 2.00 14.53 1.67
C ILE A 94 2.09 16.04 1.93
N ASP A 95 1.06 16.81 1.50
CA ASP A 95 1.02 18.26 1.75
C ASP A 95 0.77 18.60 3.24
N GLN A 96 0.39 17.62 4.06
CA GLN A 96 0.14 17.73 5.48
C GLN A 96 1.33 17.25 6.34
N LEU A 97 2.45 16.90 5.73
CA LEU A 97 3.65 16.50 6.47
C LEU A 97 4.37 17.73 7.04
N PRO A 98 4.88 17.67 8.29
CA PRO A 98 5.68 18.75 8.84
C PRO A 98 6.97 18.94 8.05
N LYS A 99 7.51 20.13 8.05
CA LYS A 99 8.82 20.42 7.42
C LYS A 99 9.95 19.77 8.21
N GLY A 100 11.02 19.38 7.50
CA GLY A 100 12.24 18.88 8.12
C GLY A 100 12.31 17.35 8.31
N MET A 101 11.35 16.61 7.78
CA MET A 101 11.46 15.16 7.66
C MET A 101 12.39 14.78 6.49
N ARG A 102 12.77 13.49 6.37
CA ARG A 102 13.61 13.03 5.25
C ARG A 102 12.95 13.28 3.90
N GLU A 103 13.74 13.62 2.92
CA GLU A 103 13.29 14.06 1.59
C GLU A 103 12.37 13.04 0.90
N SER A 104 12.65 11.74 1.07
CA SER A 104 11.86 10.67 0.47
C SER A 104 10.37 10.66 0.86
N LEU A 105 10.02 11.21 2.03
CA LEU A 105 8.62 11.29 2.49
C LEU A 105 7.81 12.36 1.75
N TYR A 106 8.45 13.35 1.15
CA TYR A 106 7.78 14.40 0.38
C TYR A 106 7.60 14.04 -1.09
N PHE A 107 8.09 12.88 -1.52
CA PHE A 107 7.89 12.43 -2.88
C PHE A 107 6.44 12.02 -3.10
N LYS A 108 5.77 12.70 -4.02
CA LYS A 108 4.40 12.37 -4.44
C LYS A 108 4.47 11.42 -5.63
N ASP A 109 4.10 10.18 -5.40
CA ASP A 109 4.06 9.16 -6.45
C ASP A 109 2.76 9.25 -7.27
N ASP A 110 2.88 9.08 -8.60
CA ASP A 110 1.76 8.86 -9.52
C ASP A 110 2.28 8.15 -10.80
N ASP A 111 3.10 7.12 -10.58
CA ASP A 111 3.73 6.34 -11.65
C ASP A 111 2.91 5.08 -11.94
N SER A 112 2.35 4.97 -13.15
CA SER A 112 1.50 3.85 -13.53
C SER A 112 2.18 2.47 -13.41
N ARG A 113 3.52 2.41 -13.55
CA ARG A 113 4.29 1.17 -13.42
C ARG A 113 4.24 0.62 -12.00
N LEU A 114 4.22 1.50 -10.99
CA LEU A 114 4.14 1.08 -9.59
C LEU A 114 2.79 0.47 -9.23
N SER A 115 1.74 0.77 -9.99
CA SER A 115 0.45 0.08 -9.84
C SER A 115 0.59 -1.41 -10.13
N PHE A 116 1.32 -1.77 -11.18
CA PHE A 116 1.51 -3.17 -11.57
C PHE A 116 2.58 -3.89 -10.75
N LEU A 117 3.61 -3.19 -10.32
CA LEU A 117 4.76 -3.78 -9.60
C LEU A 117 4.51 -3.91 -8.09
N PHE A 118 3.79 -2.96 -7.51
CA PHE A 118 3.65 -2.83 -6.05
C PHE A 118 2.22 -2.57 -5.57
N GLY A 119 1.23 -2.54 -6.47
CA GLY A 119 -0.16 -2.28 -6.11
C GLY A 119 -0.49 -0.82 -5.82
N ASN A 120 0.41 0.14 -6.15
CA ASN A 120 0.17 1.56 -5.91
C ASN A 120 -1.06 2.06 -6.67
N TYR A 121 -1.78 3.00 -6.07
CA TYR A 121 -2.94 3.66 -6.68
C TYR A 121 -2.51 4.88 -7.48
N VAL A 122 -2.89 4.94 -8.76
CA VAL A 122 -2.55 6.04 -9.68
C VAL A 122 -3.77 6.87 -10.05
N THR A 123 -3.55 8.16 -10.29
CA THR A 123 -4.66 9.09 -10.55
C THR A 123 -5.06 9.15 -12.03
N LEU A 124 -4.30 8.53 -12.94
CA LEU A 124 -4.40 8.66 -14.39
C LEU A 124 -4.13 10.08 -14.92
N THR A 125 -3.83 11.07 -14.09
CA THR A 125 -3.61 12.45 -14.57
C THR A 125 -2.22 12.67 -15.14
N ASN A 126 -1.28 11.79 -14.81
CA ASN A 126 0.10 11.81 -15.30
C ASN A 126 0.34 10.85 -16.47
N ILE A 127 -0.55 9.89 -16.69
CA ILE A 127 -0.38 8.87 -17.72
C ILE A 127 -0.49 9.47 -19.12
N THR A 128 0.37 9.07 -20.03
CA THR A 128 0.36 9.50 -21.43
C THR A 128 -0.48 8.56 -22.28
N GLU A 129 -0.90 9.03 -23.46
CA GLU A 129 -1.61 8.20 -24.44
C GLU A 129 -0.80 6.96 -24.83
N HIS A 130 0.51 7.12 -25.00
CA HIS A 130 1.42 6.01 -25.31
C HIS A 130 1.43 4.95 -24.19
N GLU A 131 1.42 5.36 -22.93
CA GLU A 131 1.37 4.42 -21.78
C GLU A 131 0.02 3.70 -21.73
N VAL A 132 -1.08 4.39 -21.96
CA VAL A 132 -2.42 3.75 -22.04
C VAL A 132 -2.47 2.72 -23.16
N ASP A 133 -2.00 3.07 -24.36
CA ASP A 133 -1.96 2.13 -25.49
C ASP A 133 -1.03 0.94 -25.22
N ARG A 134 0.07 1.16 -24.47
CA ARG A 134 0.99 0.10 -24.04
C ARG A 134 0.33 -0.85 -23.05
N ILE A 135 -0.35 -0.33 -22.02
CA ILE A 135 -1.10 -1.14 -21.03
C ILE A 135 -2.11 -2.02 -21.76
N ILE A 136 -2.87 -1.45 -22.69
CA ILE A 136 -3.87 -2.18 -23.47
C ILE A 136 -3.21 -3.25 -24.34
N ARG A 137 -2.17 -2.91 -25.11
CA ARG A 137 -1.45 -3.83 -26.00
C ARG A 137 -0.82 -5.00 -25.26
N MET A 138 -0.23 -4.73 -24.10
CA MET A 138 0.42 -5.75 -23.27
C MET A 138 -0.56 -6.48 -22.35
N HIS A 139 -1.81 -6.01 -22.29
CA HIS A 139 -2.86 -6.55 -21.42
C HIS A 139 -2.44 -6.61 -19.93
N ILE A 140 -1.71 -5.58 -19.48
CA ILE A 140 -1.20 -5.50 -18.11
C ILE A 140 -2.37 -5.19 -17.16
N SER A 141 -2.60 -6.08 -16.19
CA SER A 141 -3.82 -6.07 -15.37
C SER A 141 -3.55 -6.77 -14.02
N PRO A 142 -4.18 -6.38 -12.91
CA PRO A 142 -5.03 -5.21 -12.74
C PRO A 142 -4.27 -3.89 -12.63
N ILE A 143 -4.97 -2.75 -12.84
CA ILE A 143 -4.49 -1.41 -12.49
C ILE A 143 -5.31 -0.85 -11.33
N ASN A 144 -4.64 -0.26 -10.35
CA ASN A 144 -5.26 0.37 -9.18
C ASN A 144 -5.40 1.87 -9.42
N ILE A 145 -6.62 2.41 -9.34
CA ILE A 145 -6.93 3.78 -9.74
C ILE A 145 -7.50 4.60 -8.58
N SER A 146 -6.84 5.70 -8.25
CA SER A 146 -7.34 6.75 -7.36
C SER A 146 -8.38 7.60 -8.12
N VAL A 147 -9.64 7.21 -8.02
CA VAL A 147 -10.76 7.87 -8.74
C VAL A 147 -11.28 9.08 -7.98
N HIS A 148 -11.56 8.92 -6.71
CA HIS A 148 -12.12 9.89 -5.74
C HIS A 148 -13.54 10.36 -6.06
N THR A 149 -13.87 10.66 -7.31
CA THR A 149 -15.22 10.93 -7.82
C THR A 149 -15.28 10.72 -9.33
N MET A 150 -16.42 10.28 -9.84
CA MET A 150 -16.70 10.19 -11.27
C MET A 150 -17.29 11.46 -11.86
N ASN A 151 -17.55 12.49 -11.03
CA ASN A 151 -17.94 13.82 -11.50
C ASN A 151 -16.71 14.60 -12.00
N PRO A 152 -16.61 14.90 -13.33
CA PRO A 152 -15.41 15.48 -13.90
C PRO A 152 -15.09 16.88 -13.34
N GLU A 153 -16.12 17.71 -13.08
CA GLU A 153 -15.93 19.06 -12.55
C GLU A 153 -15.48 19.03 -11.09
N LEU A 154 -16.10 18.17 -10.28
CA LEU A 154 -15.71 17.99 -8.89
C LEU A 154 -14.28 17.43 -8.79
N ARG A 155 -13.92 16.46 -9.66
CA ARG A 155 -12.58 15.89 -9.68
C ARG A 155 -11.50 16.94 -9.97
N VAL A 156 -11.76 17.86 -10.91
CA VAL A 156 -10.87 18.99 -11.19
C VAL A 156 -10.69 19.88 -9.95
N LYS A 157 -11.77 20.18 -9.23
CA LYS A 157 -11.72 20.98 -7.99
C LYS A 157 -10.95 20.26 -6.88
N MET A 158 -11.24 18.97 -6.65
CA MET A 158 -10.62 18.17 -5.59
C MET A 158 -9.12 17.97 -5.83
N MET A 159 -8.71 17.70 -7.07
CA MET A 159 -7.31 17.42 -7.40
C MET A 159 -6.51 18.67 -7.80
N LYS A 160 -7.17 19.84 -7.91
CA LYS A 160 -6.56 21.08 -8.42
C LYS A 160 -5.77 20.87 -9.72
N ASN A 161 -6.30 20.04 -10.60
CA ASN A 161 -5.69 19.67 -11.88
C ASN A 161 -6.76 19.74 -12.99
N LYS A 162 -6.59 20.66 -13.95
CA LYS A 162 -7.52 20.85 -15.06
C LYS A 162 -7.76 19.62 -15.94
N ASN A 163 -6.83 18.67 -15.94
CA ASN A 163 -6.93 17.44 -16.72
C ASN A 163 -7.65 16.32 -15.97
N ALA A 164 -7.86 16.45 -14.64
CA ALA A 164 -8.38 15.37 -13.80
C ALA A 164 -9.77 14.85 -14.25
N GLY A 165 -10.65 15.74 -14.72
CA GLY A 165 -11.95 15.35 -15.26
C GLY A 165 -11.84 14.58 -16.58
N LYS A 166 -10.98 15.04 -17.48
CA LYS A 166 -10.74 14.41 -18.78
C LYS A 166 -10.20 12.98 -18.66
N CYS A 167 -9.32 12.74 -17.68
CA CYS A 167 -8.67 11.43 -17.49
C CYS A 167 -9.65 10.31 -17.10
N LEU A 168 -10.85 10.63 -16.64
CA LEU A 168 -11.90 9.63 -16.37
C LEU A 168 -12.28 8.83 -17.63
N SER A 169 -12.13 9.39 -18.83
CA SER A 169 -12.38 8.67 -20.09
C SER A 169 -11.40 7.49 -20.30
N ILE A 170 -10.26 7.49 -19.64
CA ILE A 170 -9.28 6.40 -19.71
C ILE A 170 -9.87 5.13 -19.07
N ILE A 171 -10.68 5.26 -18.02
CA ILE A 171 -11.37 4.13 -17.37
C ILE A 171 -12.21 3.36 -18.41
N LYS A 172 -12.96 4.10 -19.25
CA LYS A 172 -13.74 3.47 -20.32
C LYS A 172 -12.84 2.74 -21.32
N ARG A 173 -11.74 3.34 -21.76
CA ARG A 173 -10.81 2.72 -22.71
C ARG A 173 -10.19 1.44 -22.15
N LEU A 174 -9.77 1.45 -20.88
CA LEU A 174 -9.24 0.28 -20.19
C LEU A 174 -10.32 -0.81 -20.08
N SER A 175 -11.54 -0.43 -19.72
CA SER A 175 -12.67 -1.35 -19.64
C SER A 175 -13.01 -2.00 -20.98
N ASP A 176 -13.09 -1.18 -22.05
CA ASP A 176 -13.36 -1.67 -23.42
C ASP A 176 -12.27 -2.67 -23.89
N ALA A 177 -11.06 -2.52 -23.40
CA ALA A 177 -9.93 -3.43 -23.66
C ALA A 177 -9.86 -4.65 -22.71
N GLY A 178 -10.79 -4.79 -21.76
CA GLY A 178 -10.83 -5.89 -20.81
C GLY A 178 -9.79 -5.81 -19.70
N ILE A 179 -9.16 -4.64 -19.49
CA ILE A 179 -8.21 -4.42 -18.38
C ILE A 179 -8.96 -4.37 -17.05
N LYS A 180 -8.56 -5.19 -16.10
CA LYS A 180 -9.14 -5.21 -14.75
C LYS A 180 -8.67 -3.99 -13.96
N MET A 181 -9.58 -3.42 -13.17
CA MET A 181 -9.34 -2.19 -12.41
C MET A 181 -9.85 -2.34 -10.98
N ASN A 182 -9.07 -1.84 -10.02
CA ASN A 182 -9.51 -1.60 -8.64
C ASN A 182 -9.58 -0.10 -8.42
N ALA A 183 -10.71 0.38 -7.93
CA ALA A 183 -10.95 1.81 -7.70
C ALA A 183 -10.82 2.16 -6.21
N GLN A 184 -10.26 3.34 -5.94
CA GLN A 184 -10.21 3.92 -4.60
C GLN A 184 -10.90 5.28 -4.60
N LEU A 185 -11.78 5.51 -3.65
CA LEU A 185 -12.42 6.78 -3.37
C LEU A 185 -11.97 7.28 -1.99
N VAL A 186 -11.08 8.28 -1.95
CA VAL A 186 -10.80 9.01 -0.71
C VAL A 186 -11.95 9.97 -0.48
N LEU A 187 -12.75 9.69 0.55
CA LEU A 187 -13.96 10.45 0.85
C LEU A 187 -13.64 11.63 1.78
N CYS A 188 -14.12 12.80 1.38
CA CYS A 188 -13.97 14.07 2.08
C CYS A 188 -15.36 14.55 2.51
N PRO A 189 -15.64 14.72 3.82
CA PRO A 189 -16.95 15.08 4.32
C PRO A 189 -17.53 16.32 3.67
N GLY A 190 -18.77 16.21 3.14
CA GLY A 190 -19.50 17.28 2.47
C GLY A 190 -18.97 17.68 1.09
N ILE A 191 -18.07 16.87 0.49
CA ILE A 191 -17.47 17.16 -0.82
C ILE A 191 -17.81 16.08 -1.84
N ASN A 192 -17.40 14.84 -1.59
CA ASN A 192 -17.63 13.71 -2.49
C ASN A 192 -18.27 12.49 -1.78
N ASP A 193 -18.89 12.70 -0.63
CA ASP A 193 -19.80 11.77 0.04
C ASP A 193 -21.27 12.02 -0.36
N GLY A 194 -22.22 11.39 0.34
CA GLY A 194 -23.65 11.56 0.07
C GLY A 194 -24.02 11.22 -1.39
N ASP A 195 -24.70 12.14 -2.07
CA ASP A 195 -25.17 11.95 -3.46
C ASP A 195 -24.01 11.82 -4.46
N GLU A 196 -22.89 12.51 -4.24
CA GLU A 196 -21.70 12.37 -5.08
C GLU A 196 -21.05 10.98 -4.95
N LEU A 197 -21.12 10.37 -3.77
CA LEU A 197 -20.68 8.98 -3.58
C LEU A 197 -21.59 8.01 -4.34
N ARG A 198 -22.93 8.17 -4.22
CA ARG A 198 -23.91 7.39 -4.99
C ARG A 198 -23.65 7.49 -6.48
N TYR A 199 -23.52 8.71 -7.00
CA TYR A 199 -23.20 8.95 -8.38
C TYR A 199 -21.90 8.26 -8.83
N SER A 200 -20.84 8.35 -8.03
CA SER A 200 -19.55 7.76 -8.38
C SER A 200 -19.60 6.23 -8.39
N ILE A 201 -20.30 5.60 -7.45
CA ILE A 201 -20.49 4.14 -7.43
C ILE A 201 -21.31 3.69 -8.65
N GLU A 202 -22.38 4.40 -8.99
CA GLU A 202 -23.21 4.11 -10.15
C GLU A 202 -22.43 4.23 -11.47
N GLU A 203 -21.64 5.30 -11.63
CA GLU A 203 -20.83 5.47 -12.84
C GLU A 203 -19.74 4.39 -12.96
N LEU A 204 -19.06 4.02 -11.88
CA LEU A 204 -18.07 2.94 -11.87
C LEU A 204 -18.72 1.58 -12.16
N SER A 205 -19.93 1.34 -11.68
CA SER A 205 -20.63 0.07 -11.90
C SER A 205 -20.93 -0.23 -13.37
N LYS A 206 -20.97 0.81 -14.22
CA LYS A 206 -21.15 0.65 -15.68
C LYS A 206 -19.98 -0.06 -16.36
N TYR A 207 -18.85 -0.15 -15.70
CA TYR A 207 -17.63 -0.80 -16.18
C TYR A 207 -17.39 -2.18 -15.58
N MET A 208 -18.37 -2.74 -14.89
CA MET A 208 -18.32 -4.14 -14.45
C MET A 208 -18.43 -5.10 -15.64
N PRO A 209 -17.70 -6.24 -15.62
CA PRO A 209 -16.89 -6.78 -14.53
C PRO A 209 -15.41 -6.32 -14.54
N THR A 210 -15.02 -5.37 -15.40
CA THR A 210 -13.61 -4.90 -15.44
C THR A 210 -13.25 -4.07 -14.23
N VAL A 211 -14.16 -3.26 -13.68
CA VAL A 211 -14.02 -2.73 -12.31
C VAL A 211 -14.38 -3.86 -11.35
N GLN A 212 -13.34 -4.41 -10.70
CA GLN A 212 -13.47 -5.57 -9.83
C GLN A 212 -13.83 -5.18 -8.39
N SER A 213 -13.33 -4.03 -7.94
CA SER A 213 -13.56 -3.58 -6.56
C SER A 213 -13.46 -2.06 -6.43
N ILE A 214 -14.19 -1.51 -5.46
CA ILE A 214 -14.21 -0.08 -5.10
C ILE A 214 -14.00 0.03 -3.60
N ALA A 215 -12.86 0.57 -3.16
CA ALA A 215 -12.60 0.89 -1.77
C ALA A 215 -12.97 2.34 -1.48
N CYS A 216 -13.75 2.57 -0.44
CA CYS A 216 -14.06 3.88 0.10
C CYS A 216 -13.30 4.07 1.40
N VAL A 217 -12.40 5.06 1.45
CA VAL A 217 -11.55 5.34 2.61
C VAL A 217 -11.75 6.77 3.09
N PRO A 218 -11.77 7.04 4.40
CA PRO A 218 -11.91 8.40 4.89
C PRO A 218 -10.61 9.18 4.67
N VAL A 219 -10.73 10.49 4.47
CA VAL A 219 -9.57 11.37 4.39
C VAL A 219 -8.81 11.40 5.71
N GLY A 220 -7.48 11.22 5.64
CA GLY A 220 -6.57 11.41 6.78
C GLY A 220 -6.25 12.89 6.99
N LEU A 221 -6.42 13.39 8.22
CA LEU A 221 -6.20 14.79 8.57
C LEU A 221 -5.19 14.91 9.71
N THR A 222 -4.00 15.44 9.40
CA THR A 222 -2.98 15.73 10.41
C THR A 222 -3.21 17.09 11.06
N LYS A 223 -2.47 17.39 12.14
CA LYS A 223 -2.48 18.73 12.74
C LYS A 223 -1.77 19.82 11.91
N TYR A 224 -1.02 19.43 10.88
CA TYR A 224 -0.23 20.35 10.03
C TYR A 224 -1.03 20.81 8.80
N ARG A 225 -2.19 21.41 9.03
CA ARG A 225 -3.10 21.84 7.95
C ARG A 225 -3.22 23.34 7.79
N ASP A 226 -2.36 24.12 8.41
CA ASP A 226 -2.36 25.58 8.29
C ASP A 226 -2.15 26.00 6.83
N GLY A 227 -3.06 26.83 6.32
CA GLY A 227 -3.05 27.29 4.93
C GLY A 227 -3.52 26.25 3.88
N LEU A 228 -3.84 25.03 4.29
CA LEU A 228 -4.45 24.04 3.40
C LEU A 228 -5.99 24.21 3.35
N PHE A 229 -6.60 23.52 2.38
CA PHE A 229 -8.06 23.52 2.22
C PHE A 229 -8.74 23.09 3.54
N PRO A 230 -9.68 23.89 4.07
CA PRO A 230 -10.36 23.56 5.33
C PRO A 230 -11.20 22.30 5.18
N MET A 231 -11.01 21.36 6.09
CA MET A 231 -11.70 20.07 6.08
C MET A 231 -11.91 19.57 7.51
N GLN A 232 -13.05 18.93 7.74
CA GLN A 232 -13.37 18.32 9.02
C GLN A 232 -13.24 16.80 8.93
N PRO A 233 -12.90 16.12 10.03
CA PRO A 233 -12.93 14.66 10.05
C PRO A 233 -14.36 14.13 10.03
N TYR A 234 -14.52 12.86 9.63
CA TYR A 234 -15.80 12.14 9.80
C TYR A 234 -16.15 12.01 11.27
N THR A 235 -17.42 12.27 11.59
CA THR A 235 -18.02 11.98 12.89
C THR A 235 -18.65 10.60 12.90
N LYS A 236 -19.03 10.08 14.05
CA LYS A 236 -19.79 8.82 14.16
C LYS A 236 -21.01 8.78 13.24
N LYS A 237 -21.78 9.87 13.20
CA LYS A 237 -22.98 9.97 12.37
C LYS A 237 -22.63 9.94 10.88
N THR A 238 -21.72 10.81 10.43
CA THR A 238 -21.40 10.94 9.00
C THR A 238 -20.63 9.72 8.47
N ALA A 239 -19.83 9.05 9.30
CA ALA A 239 -19.24 7.76 8.95
C ALA A 239 -20.30 6.66 8.78
N GLY A 240 -21.31 6.63 9.67
CA GLY A 240 -22.45 5.73 9.55
C GLY A 240 -23.25 5.94 8.26
N GLU A 241 -23.50 7.18 7.88
CA GLU A 241 -24.19 7.53 6.62
C GLU A 241 -23.43 7.05 5.39
N VAL A 242 -22.09 7.11 5.39
CA VAL A 242 -21.24 6.57 4.31
C VAL A 242 -21.37 5.05 4.25
N ILE A 243 -21.31 4.35 5.39
CA ILE A 243 -21.48 2.89 5.42
C ILE A 243 -22.85 2.52 4.85
N ASP A 244 -23.93 3.19 5.26
CA ASP A 244 -25.29 2.89 4.79
C ASP A 244 -25.42 3.01 3.26
N ILE A 245 -24.79 4.04 2.67
CA ILE A 245 -24.76 4.19 1.20
C ILE A 245 -24.02 3.03 0.55
N ILE A 246 -22.82 2.69 1.06
CA ILE A 246 -21.99 1.64 0.45
C ILE A 246 -22.70 0.27 0.59
N GLU A 247 -23.31 -0.03 1.75
CA GLU A 247 -24.03 -1.27 1.98
C GLU A 247 -25.22 -1.44 1.03
N GLU A 248 -25.97 -0.36 0.75
CA GLU A 248 -27.05 -0.38 -0.23
C GLU A 248 -26.58 -0.87 -1.61
N TYR A 249 -25.43 -0.35 -2.10
CA TYR A 249 -24.86 -0.75 -3.38
C TYR A 249 -24.19 -2.13 -3.33
N SER A 250 -23.50 -2.44 -2.24
CA SER A 250 -22.84 -3.73 -2.05
C SER A 250 -23.84 -4.89 -2.10
N GLU A 251 -24.98 -4.74 -1.41
CA GLU A 251 -26.06 -5.73 -1.44
C GLU A 251 -26.70 -5.86 -2.83
N LYS A 252 -26.87 -4.76 -3.56
CA LYS A 252 -27.33 -4.75 -4.94
C LYS A 252 -26.36 -5.48 -5.86
N PHE A 253 -25.05 -5.20 -5.74
CA PHE A 253 -24.02 -5.82 -6.55
C PHE A 253 -23.87 -7.31 -6.23
N LYS A 254 -23.93 -7.71 -4.96
CA LYS A 254 -23.90 -9.12 -4.56
C LYS A 254 -25.03 -9.91 -5.18
N LYS A 255 -26.25 -9.35 -5.23
CA LYS A 255 -27.39 -9.98 -5.90
C LYS A 255 -27.23 -10.05 -7.43
N GLN A 256 -26.63 -9.05 -8.04
CA GLN A 256 -26.53 -8.93 -9.49
C GLN A 256 -25.30 -9.66 -10.07
N TYR A 257 -24.16 -9.63 -9.35
CA TYR A 257 -22.86 -10.09 -9.86
C TYR A 257 -22.25 -11.22 -9.00
N GLY A 258 -22.82 -11.54 -7.86
CA GLY A 258 -22.29 -12.57 -6.95
C GLY A 258 -21.20 -12.07 -6.01
N ALA A 259 -20.79 -10.80 -6.12
CA ALA A 259 -19.77 -10.15 -5.28
C ALA A 259 -20.20 -8.76 -4.82
N ARG A 260 -19.74 -8.29 -3.68
CA ARG A 260 -20.12 -6.97 -3.13
C ARG A 260 -19.53 -5.80 -3.92
N VAL A 261 -18.34 -5.93 -4.44
CA VAL A 261 -17.60 -4.97 -5.29
C VAL A 261 -17.28 -3.65 -4.60
N CYS A 262 -18.17 -3.06 -3.79
CA CYS A 262 -17.95 -1.79 -3.10
C CYS A 262 -17.87 -2.01 -1.59
N TYR A 263 -16.80 -1.45 -0.95
CA TYR A 263 -16.51 -1.69 0.46
C TYR A 263 -16.11 -0.40 1.17
N PRO A 264 -16.65 -0.14 2.38
CA PRO A 264 -16.07 0.85 3.28
C PRO A 264 -14.80 0.26 3.92
N SER A 265 -13.79 1.07 4.17
CA SER A 265 -12.63 0.63 4.95
C SER A 265 -13.00 0.41 6.43
N ASP A 266 -12.21 -0.40 7.11
CA ASP A 266 -12.36 -0.69 8.55
C ASP A 266 -12.43 0.59 9.39
N GLU A 267 -11.73 1.63 8.97
CA GLU A 267 -11.75 2.93 9.66
C GLU A 267 -13.14 3.57 9.68
N PHE A 268 -13.98 3.36 8.67
CA PHE A 268 -15.37 3.83 8.69
C PHE A 268 -16.20 3.11 9.76
N PHE A 269 -16.04 1.79 9.90
CA PHE A 269 -16.71 1.02 10.95
C PHE A 269 -16.26 1.48 12.33
N LEU A 270 -14.97 1.70 12.55
CA LEU A 270 -14.43 2.21 13.81
C LEU A 270 -14.97 3.60 14.14
N LYS A 271 -14.97 4.52 13.17
CA LYS A 271 -15.48 5.88 13.36
C LYS A 271 -16.99 5.90 13.63
N ALA A 272 -17.74 5.01 12.99
CA ALA A 272 -19.18 4.85 13.20
C ALA A 272 -19.54 4.08 14.47
N GLU A 273 -18.53 3.51 15.17
CA GLU A 273 -18.72 2.58 16.30
C GLU A 273 -19.67 1.43 15.94
N ARG A 274 -19.53 0.90 14.72
CA ARG A 274 -20.25 -0.28 14.24
C ARG A 274 -19.38 -1.53 14.37
N PRO A 275 -19.98 -2.71 14.57
CA PRO A 275 -19.25 -3.98 14.56
C PRO A 275 -18.52 -4.19 13.22
N MET A 276 -17.33 -4.78 13.27
CA MET A 276 -16.65 -5.22 12.05
C MET A 276 -17.41 -6.38 11.41
N PRO A 277 -17.57 -6.37 10.09
CA PRO A 277 -18.17 -7.50 9.38
C PRO A 277 -17.36 -8.79 9.51
N SER A 278 -18.02 -9.95 9.31
CA SER A 278 -17.36 -11.24 9.24
C SER A 278 -16.61 -11.47 7.91
N GLU A 279 -15.83 -12.54 7.81
CA GLU A 279 -15.05 -12.92 6.63
C GLU A 279 -15.91 -12.93 5.35
N GLU A 280 -17.12 -13.46 5.41
CA GLU A 280 -18.02 -13.60 4.26
C GLU A 280 -18.47 -12.25 3.66
N TYR A 281 -18.24 -11.16 4.38
CA TYR A 281 -18.52 -9.82 3.88
C TYR A 281 -17.48 -9.36 2.84
N TYR A 282 -16.24 -9.79 2.98
CA TYR A 282 -15.11 -9.23 2.25
C TYR A 282 -14.78 -9.99 0.96
N ASP A 283 -15.55 -11.01 0.60
CA ASP A 283 -15.26 -11.92 -0.52
C ASP A 283 -13.78 -12.43 -0.42
N ASP A 284 -12.92 -12.20 -1.42
CA ASP A 284 -11.50 -12.58 -1.40
C ASP A 284 -10.58 -11.43 -0.91
N TYR A 285 -11.07 -10.50 -0.10
CA TYR A 285 -10.33 -9.33 0.40
C TYR A 285 -9.67 -8.47 -0.70
N PRO A 286 -10.38 -8.08 -1.76
CA PRO A 286 -9.77 -7.46 -2.95
C PRO A 286 -9.16 -6.08 -2.69
N GLN A 287 -9.40 -5.49 -1.53
CA GLN A 287 -8.97 -4.13 -1.15
C GLN A 287 -8.27 -4.08 0.21
N ILE A 288 -7.62 -5.18 0.61
CA ILE A 288 -6.98 -5.30 1.93
C ILE A 288 -5.90 -4.21 2.15
N ASP A 289 -5.17 -3.84 1.11
CA ASP A 289 -4.15 -2.78 1.16
C ASP A 289 -4.73 -1.37 1.43
N ASN A 290 -6.03 -1.20 1.20
CA ASN A 290 -6.78 0.01 1.54
C ASN A 290 -7.44 -0.04 2.94
N GLY A 291 -7.07 -1.03 3.75
CA GLY A 291 -7.66 -1.23 5.07
C GLY A 291 -9.12 -1.69 5.02
N VAL A 292 -9.47 -2.52 4.02
CA VAL A 292 -10.78 -3.16 3.89
C VAL A 292 -10.65 -4.60 4.33
N GLY A 293 -11.14 -4.91 5.52
CA GLY A 293 -11.12 -6.26 6.09
C GLY A 293 -9.81 -6.66 6.78
N LEU A 294 -8.87 -5.74 6.96
CA LEU A 294 -7.61 -6.00 7.69
C LEU A 294 -7.86 -6.45 9.13
N TRP A 295 -8.84 -5.84 9.78
CA TRP A 295 -9.24 -6.20 11.13
C TRP A 295 -9.73 -7.65 11.22
N THR A 296 -10.66 -8.01 10.38
CA THR A 296 -11.27 -9.35 10.37
C THR A 296 -10.26 -10.40 9.95
N SER A 297 -9.48 -10.16 8.91
CA SER A 297 -8.42 -11.07 8.46
C SER A 297 -7.41 -11.37 9.59
N LEU A 298 -6.87 -10.33 10.24
CA LEU A 298 -5.95 -10.51 11.35
C LEU A 298 -6.57 -11.29 12.52
N ARG A 299 -7.83 -10.98 12.86
CA ARG A 299 -8.57 -11.64 13.93
C ARG A 299 -8.74 -13.14 13.65
N ASP A 300 -9.24 -13.46 12.47
CA ASP A 300 -9.59 -14.84 12.12
C ASP A 300 -8.33 -15.70 11.94
N GLU A 301 -7.27 -15.16 11.30
CA GLU A 301 -5.96 -15.82 11.25
C GLU A 301 -5.40 -16.10 12.65
N PHE A 302 -5.48 -15.11 13.56
CA PHE A 302 -4.96 -15.28 14.90
C PHE A 302 -5.72 -16.38 15.68
N PHE A 303 -7.05 -16.36 15.64
CA PHE A 303 -7.84 -17.37 16.33
C PHE A 303 -7.69 -18.76 15.70
N TYR A 304 -7.52 -18.84 14.38
CA TYR A 304 -7.16 -20.10 13.74
C TYR A 304 -5.81 -20.63 14.28
N GLU A 305 -4.76 -19.83 14.23
CA GLU A 305 -3.44 -20.22 14.76
C GLU A 305 -3.51 -20.51 16.27
N LEU A 306 -4.24 -19.71 17.02
CA LEU A 306 -4.46 -19.98 18.45
C LEU A 306 -5.08 -21.35 18.66
N SER A 307 -6.02 -21.78 17.80
CA SER A 307 -6.70 -23.09 17.94
C SER A 307 -5.77 -24.28 17.69
N VAL A 308 -4.83 -24.16 16.73
CA VAL A 308 -3.97 -25.28 16.28
C VAL A 308 -2.56 -25.28 16.88
N CYS A 309 -2.10 -24.15 17.43
CA CYS A 309 -0.76 -24.06 18.00
C CYS A 309 -0.68 -24.79 19.35
N GLU A 310 0.21 -25.80 19.42
CA GLU A 310 0.50 -26.56 20.64
C GLU A 310 1.87 -26.20 21.26
N LYS A 311 2.57 -25.19 20.70
CA LYS A 311 3.90 -24.79 21.18
C LYS A 311 3.81 -24.13 22.55
N ALA A 312 4.67 -24.58 23.48
CA ALA A 312 4.79 -23.95 24.78
C ALA A 312 5.47 -22.57 24.65
N PRO A 313 4.98 -21.54 25.36
CA PRO A 313 5.62 -20.23 25.35
C PRO A 313 7.03 -20.30 25.93
N THR A 314 7.94 -19.53 25.32
CA THR A 314 9.32 -19.31 25.84
C THR A 314 9.41 -17.98 26.56
N HIS A 315 8.56 -16.98 26.21
CA HIS A 315 8.43 -15.75 26.97
C HIS A 315 7.54 -15.95 28.19
N LYS A 316 7.88 -15.30 29.29
CA LYS A 316 7.03 -15.23 30.49
C LYS A 316 6.13 -14.01 30.46
N SER A 317 6.63 -12.92 29.92
CA SER A 317 5.90 -11.65 29.77
C SER A 317 6.31 -10.93 28.50
N VAL A 318 5.34 -10.28 27.86
CA VAL A 318 5.58 -9.44 26.66
C VAL A 318 4.78 -8.16 26.78
N THR A 319 5.30 -7.07 26.19
CA THR A 319 4.51 -5.85 25.97
C THR A 319 4.22 -5.71 24.48
N VAL A 320 2.96 -5.54 24.13
CA VAL A 320 2.48 -5.33 22.75
C VAL A 320 1.91 -3.94 22.62
N ILE A 321 2.37 -3.17 21.63
CA ILE A 321 1.82 -1.84 21.37
C ILE A 321 1.17 -1.78 19.99
N THR A 322 0.21 -0.86 19.84
CA THR A 322 -0.40 -0.57 18.55
C THR A 322 -0.96 0.85 18.52
N GLY A 323 -1.50 1.28 17.38
CA GLY A 323 -2.24 2.53 17.25
C GLY A 323 -3.62 2.45 17.90
N VAL A 324 -4.24 3.62 18.10
CA VAL A 324 -5.56 3.74 18.74
C VAL A 324 -6.63 2.92 18.00
N ALA A 325 -6.60 2.93 16.66
CA ALA A 325 -7.58 2.22 15.84
C ALA A 325 -7.58 0.71 16.09
N ALA A 326 -6.42 0.07 16.09
CA ALA A 326 -6.32 -1.38 16.23
C ALA A 326 -6.28 -1.87 17.69
N TYR A 327 -6.21 -0.96 18.67
CA TYR A 327 -6.06 -1.34 20.08
C TYR A 327 -7.13 -2.29 20.62
N PRO A 328 -8.44 -2.12 20.33
CA PRO A 328 -9.44 -3.06 20.84
C PRO A 328 -9.23 -4.48 20.31
N LEU A 329 -8.87 -4.64 19.03
CA LEU A 329 -8.56 -5.94 18.45
C LEU A 329 -7.30 -6.54 19.08
N ILE A 330 -6.19 -5.82 19.07
CA ILE A 330 -4.91 -6.35 19.60
C ILE A 330 -5.06 -6.74 21.07
N LYS A 331 -5.85 -6.00 21.85
CA LYS A 331 -6.14 -6.37 23.23
C LYS A 331 -6.94 -7.68 23.31
N GLU A 332 -7.99 -7.85 22.51
CA GLU A 332 -8.76 -9.12 22.42
C GLU A 332 -7.82 -10.31 22.13
N LEU A 333 -6.95 -10.17 21.14
CA LEU A 333 -6.01 -11.23 20.73
C LEU A 333 -4.99 -11.56 21.83
N CYS A 334 -4.44 -10.53 22.47
CA CYS A 334 -3.50 -10.68 23.58
C CYS A 334 -4.16 -11.35 24.81
N ASP A 335 -5.39 -10.95 25.14
CA ASP A 335 -6.15 -11.55 26.24
C ASP A 335 -6.42 -13.05 25.96
N ALA A 336 -6.77 -13.41 24.71
CA ALA A 336 -6.95 -14.81 24.31
C ALA A 336 -5.65 -15.64 24.39
N ALA A 337 -4.50 -15.06 24.05
CA ALA A 337 -3.22 -15.71 24.23
C ALA A 337 -2.88 -15.91 25.71
N HIS A 338 -3.15 -14.89 26.53
CA HIS A 338 -3.02 -15.01 28.00
C HIS A 338 -3.88 -16.14 28.57
N GLU A 339 -5.15 -16.20 28.20
CA GLU A 339 -6.08 -17.25 28.67
C GLU A 339 -5.61 -18.67 28.31
N LYS A 340 -5.14 -18.87 27.09
CA LYS A 340 -4.71 -20.21 26.63
C LYS A 340 -3.37 -20.64 27.19
N TYR A 341 -2.39 -19.73 27.26
CA TYR A 341 -0.99 -20.09 27.54
C TYR A 341 -0.48 -19.61 28.90
N GLY A 342 -1.22 -18.76 29.62
CA GLY A 342 -0.80 -18.20 30.91
C GLY A 342 0.35 -17.19 30.83
N ILE A 343 0.68 -16.70 29.63
CA ILE A 343 1.72 -15.68 29.42
C ILE A 343 1.19 -14.31 29.87
N ASP A 344 2.01 -13.52 30.56
CA ASP A 344 1.64 -12.13 30.92
C ASP A 344 1.81 -11.21 29.71
N VAL A 345 0.71 -10.66 29.18
CA VAL A 345 0.72 -9.77 28.02
C VAL A 345 0.19 -8.39 28.40
N GLN A 346 1.10 -7.43 28.46
CA GLN A 346 0.74 -6.02 28.58
C GLN A 346 0.41 -5.47 27.18
N THR A 347 -0.82 -4.97 26.99
CA THR A 347 -1.25 -4.34 25.71
C THR A 347 -1.44 -2.84 25.91
N GLU A 348 -0.76 -2.03 25.11
CA GLU A 348 -0.83 -0.57 25.21
C GLU A 348 -1.13 0.08 23.84
N LYS A 349 -1.90 1.16 23.87
CA LYS A 349 -2.11 2.01 22.69
C LYS A 349 -1.19 3.22 22.71
N ILE A 350 -0.64 3.56 21.54
CA ILE A 350 0.15 4.76 21.35
C ILE A 350 -0.70 5.82 20.66
N ILE A 351 -0.79 7.00 21.25
CA ILE A 351 -1.45 8.16 20.67
C ILE A 351 -0.48 8.85 19.73
N ASN A 352 -0.92 9.20 18.54
CA ASN A 352 -0.10 9.92 17.58
C ASN A 352 -0.06 11.42 17.93
N ASN A 353 0.92 11.81 18.73
CA ASN A 353 1.16 13.22 19.06
C ASN A 353 1.90 13.93 17.91
N PHE A 354 2.68 13.18 17.13
CA PHE A 354 3.50 13.74 16.05
C PHE A 354 2.63 14.29 14.91
N PHE A 355 1.71 13.51 14.35
CA PHE A 355 0.81 13.95 13.29
C PHE A 355 -0.55 14.48 13.80
N GLY A 356 -0.88 14.25 15.05
CA GLY A 356 -2.13 14.62 15.70
C GLY A 356 -3.04 13.42 15.97
N GLU A 357 -3.86 13.51 17.02
CA GLU A 357 -4.68 12.40 17.56
C GLU A 357 -5.74 11.86 16.58
N ASN A 358 -6.09 12.62 15.53
CA ASN A 358 -6.96 12.14 14.47
C ASN A 358 -6.31 11.06 13.59
N ILE A 359 -4.99 10.90 13.66
CA ILE A 359 -4.25 9.84 12.99
C ILE A 359 -4.12 8.67 13.96
N THR A 360 -4.94 7.65 13.75
CA THR A 360 -5.12 6.53 14.68
C THR A 360 -4.42 5.23 14.26
N VAL A 361 -3.92 5.19 13.02
CA VAL A 361 -3.27 3.99 12.45
C VAL A 361 -1.84 3.81 12.94
N ALA A 362 -1.42 2.57 13.17
CA ALA A 362 -0.09 2.25 13.66
C ALA A 362 1.03 2.65 12.70
N GLY A 363 0.83 2.55 11.39
CA GLY A 363 1.85 2.84 10.38
C GLY A 363 2.32 4.30 10.32
N LEU A 364 1.62 5.22 11.00
CA LEU A 364 1.99 6.64 11.11
C LEU A 364 2.49 7.05 12.49
N LEU A 365 2.66 6.10 13.42
CA LEU A 365 3.30 6.34 14.70
C LEU A 365 4.81 6.53 14.53
N THR A 366 5.39 7.42 15.33
CA THR A 366 6.81 7.73 15.28
C THR A 366 7.59 7.09 16.43
N GLY A 367 8.92 7.07 16.31
CA GLY A 367 9.79 6.62 17.40
C GLY A 367 9.70 7.52 18.61
N SER A 368 9.51 8.84 18.42
CA SER A 368 9.29 9.78 19.52
C SER A 368 7.98 9.52 20.26
N ASP A 369 6.86 9.28 19.54
CA ASP A 369 5.58 8.90 20.16
C ASP A 369 5.72 7.65 21.03
N LEU A 370 6.43 6.63 20.52
CA LEU A 370 6.66 5.38 21.24
C LEU A 370 7.49 5.60 22.50
N ILE A 371 8.66 6.26 22.38
CA ILE A 371 9.59 6.46 23.49
C ILE A 371 8.94 7.29 24.59
N GLU A 372 8.30 8.40 24.24
CA GLU A 372 7.70 9.31 25.21
C GLU A 372 6.60 8.62 26.04
N GLN A 373 5.76 7.81 25.37
CA GLN A 373 4.61 7.20 26.03
C GLN A 373 4.94 5.89 26.76
N MET A 374 6.00 5.16 26.34
CA MET A 374 6.33 3.85 26.92
C MET A 374 7.50 3.86 27.90
N LYS A 375 8.27 4.96 27.99
CA LYS A 375 9.42 5.05 28.91
C LYS A 375 9.00 4.78 30.35
N GLY A 376 9.63 3.77 30.97
CA GLY A 376 9.36 3.35 32.34
C GLY A 376 8.03 2.63 32.57
N LYS A 377 7.29 2.30 31.50
CA LYS A 377 6.00 1.59 31.59
C LYS A 377 6.04 0.14 31.12
N ILE A 378 7.09 -0.26 30.40
CA ILE A 378 7.23 -1.60 29.82
C ILE A 378 7.47 -2.62 30.93
N ARG A 379 6.67 -3.69 30.94
CA ARG A 379 6.78 -4.79 31.91
C ARG A 379 7.24 -6.09 31.29
N GLY A 380 7.10 -6.25 29.97
CA GLY A 380 7.49 -7.45 29.23
C GLY A 380 9.01 -7.58 29.02
N GLU A 381 9.47 -8.79 28.81
CA GLU A 381 10.87 -9.12 28.45
C GLU A 381 11.24 -8.56 27.08
N VAL A 382 10.25 -8.40 26.20
CA VAL A 382 10.36 -7.81 24.87
C VAL A 382 9.20 -6.85 24.61
N LEU A 383 9.41 -5.92 23.70
CA LEU A 383 8.39 -5.00 23.18
C LEU A 383 8.07 -5.39 21.73
N LEU A 384 6.84 -5.81 21.48
CA LEU A 384 6.32 -6.09 20.15
C LEU A 384 5.67 -4.86 19.56
N ILE A 385 6.08 -4.48 18.34
CA ILE A 385 5.53 -3.34 17.63
C ILE A 385 5.03 -3.78 16.24
N PRO A 386 3.98 -3.16 15.67
CA PRO A 386 3.62 -3.43 14.29
C PRO A 386 4.76 -3.05 13.34
N ILE A 387 5.12 -3.94 12.41
CA ILE A 387 6.23 -3.71 11.46
C ILE A 387 5.99 -2.48 10.58
N VAL A 388 4.73 -2.14 10.31
CA VAL A 388 4.33 -0.94 9.54
C VAL A 388 4.73 0.38 10.18
N MET A 389 5.15 0.40 11.45
CA MET A 389 5.74 1.58 12.10
C MET A 389 7.14 1.88 11.59
N THR A 390 7.78 0.97 10.87
CA THR A 390 9.17 1.06 10.40
C THR A 390 9.25 1.10 8.88
N ILE A 391 10.39 1.51 8.34
CA ILE A 391 10.58 1.62 6.89
C ILE A 391 10.90 0.28 6.20
N ASP A 392 11.41 -0.70 6.93
CA ASP A 392 11.65 -2.05 6.41
C ASP A 392 10.53 -2.99 6.86
N TYR A 393 9.60 -3.25 5.94
CA TYR A 393 8.47 -4.15 6.15
C TYR A 393 8.80 -5.63 5.89
N THR A 394 10.03 -5.93 5.47
CA THR A 394 10.39 -7.27 4.99
C THR A 394 11.12 -8.09 6.04
N SER A 395 11.70 -7.46 7.04
CA SER A 395 12.65 -8.08 7.96
C SER A 395 12.36 -7.73 9.42
N HIS A 396 12.52 -8.71 10.30
CA HIS A 396 12.53 -8.49 11.76
C HIS A 396 13.85 -7.87 12.25
N SER A 397 14.77 -7.52 11.33
CA SER A 397 16.05 -6.91 11.68
C SER A 397 15.86 -5.52 12.23
N THR A 398 16.51 -5.24 13.35
CA THR A 398 16.60 -3.89 13.93
C THR A 398 17.76 -3.09 13.35
N GLU A 399 18.62 -3.74 12.55
CA GLU A 399 19.82 -3.11 12.00
C GLU A 399 19.46 -2.19 10.85
N ASN A 400 19.71 -0.89 11.01
CA ASN A 400 19.36 0.18 10.06
C ASN A 400 17.86 0.42 9.82
N ASN A 401 16.97 -0.30 10.51
CA ASN A 401 15.54 -0.04 10.43
C ASN A 401 15.15 1.14 11.33
N LYS A 402 14.23 1.98 10.88
CA LYS A 402 13.89 3.24 11.55
C LYS A 402 12.43 3.63 11.38
N PHE A 403 11.94 4.45 12.27
CA PHE A 403 10.62 5.06 12.23
C PHE A 403 10.53 6.22 11.22
N LEU A 404 9.34 6.82 11.11
CA LEU A 404 9.10 7.95 10.21
C LEU A 404 9.91 9.21 10.57
N ASP A 405 10.19 9.41 11.84
CA ASP A 405 10.97 10.53 12.37
C ASP A 405 12.49 10.25 12.42
N ASP A 406 12.95 9.24 11.69
CA ASP A 406 14.34 8.81 11.56
C ASP A 406 14.98 8.23 12.82
N ILE A 407 14.27 8.13 13.95
CA ILE A 407 14.73 7.37 15.12
C ILE A 407 14.89 5.91 14.70
N THR A 408 16.05 5.33 14.94
CA THR A 408 16.32 3.93 14.66
C THR A 408 15.73 3.01 15.72
N LEU A 409 15.43 1.77 15.36
CA LEU A 409 14.98 0.76 16.35
C LEU A 409 16.00 0.59 17.48
N LYS A 410 17.32 0.62 17.17
CA LYS A 410 18.39 0.55 18.19
C LYS A 410 18.37 1.72 19.17
N GLU A 411 18.10 2.94 18.70
CA GLU A 411 17.95 4.11 19.58
C GLU A 411 16.73 3.98 20.47
N ALA A 412 15.61 3.51 19.93
CA ALA A 412 14.40 3.25 20.70
C ALA A 412 14.61 2.12 21.74
N GLU A 413 15.25 1.01 21.39
CA GLU A 413 15.64 -0.07 22.32
C GLU A 413 16.47 0.47 23.49
N LYS A 414 17.48 1.29 23.16
CA LYS A 414 18.34 1.92 24.19
C LYS A 414 17.55 2.86 25.09
N ALA A 415 16.66 3.67 24.52
CA ALA A 415 15.86 4.65 25.29
C ALA A 415 14.85 3.98 26.22
N LEU A 416 14.29 2.85 25.79
CA LEU A 416 13.27 2.08 26.50
C LEU A 416 13.87 0.96 27.37
N ASN A 417 15.15 0.64 27.19
CA ASN A 417 15.88 -0.45 27.85
C ASN A 417 15.18 -1.81 27.68
N VAL A 418 14.70 -2.10 26.46
CA VAL A 418 14.03 -3.36 26.12
C VAL A 418 14.33 -3.70 24.65
N LYS A 419 14.37 -5.00 24.34
CA LYS A 419 14.46 -5.47 22.94
C LYS A 419 13.13 -5.22 22.23
N ILE A 420 13.20 -4.61 21.04
CA ILE A 420 12.02 -4.35 20.17
C ILE A 420 11.98 -5.39 19.05
N ILE A 421 10.82 -5.97 18.84
CA ILE A 421 10.56 -6.93 17.76
C ILE A 421 9.44 -6.39 16.87
N PRO A 422 9.73 -6.02 15.62
CA PRO A 422 8.71 -5.71 14.64
C PRO A 422 7.92 -6.98 14.26
N VAL A 423 6.60 -6.90 14.33
CA VAL A 423 5.67 -8.02 14.09
C VAL A 423 4.88 -7.74 12.80
N LYS A 424 4.81 -8.72 11.91
CA LYS A 424 4.04 -8.62 10.68
C LYS A 424 2.54 -8.56 10.98
N ASN A 425 1.80 -7.98 10.04
CA ASN A 425 0.35 -7.84 10.17
C ASN A 425 -0.36 -9.14 9.71
N ASN A 426 -0.10 -10.24 10.44
CA ASN A 426 -0.82 -11.50 10.30
C ASN A 426 -0.92 -12.23 11.65
N GLY A 427 -1.93 -13.07 11.80
CA GLY A 427 -2.27 -13.70 13.06
C GLY A 427 -1.20 -14.67 13.58
N GLN A 428 -0.55 -15.43 12.70
CA GLN A 428 0.51 -16.36 13.05
C GLN A 428 1.75 -15.63 13.60
N ASP A 429 2.22 -14.59 12.89
CA ASP A 429 3.43 -13.87 13.32
C ASP A 429 3.19 -13.17 14.66
N LEU A 430 1.98 -12.61 14.86
CA LEU A 430 1.61 -12.00 16.15
C LEU A 430 1.64 -13.03 17.28
N LEU A 431 0.92 -14.15 17.12
CA LEU A 431 0.87 -15.20 18.15
C LEU A 431 2.26 -15.76 18.46
N TYR A 432 3.06 -16.08 17.43
CA TYR A 432 4.37 -16.68 17.60
C TYR A 432 5.36 -15.74 18.29
N ASN A 433 5.30 -14.45 18.00
CA ASN A 433 6.12 -13.46 18.71
C ASN A 433 5.64 -13.23 20.15
N ILE A 434 4.33 -13.30 20.44
CA ILE A 434 3.82 -13.29 21.82
C ILE A 434 4.41 -14.50 22.58
N LEU A 435 4.34 -15.68 22.00
CA LEU A 435 4.85 -16.90 22.65
C LEU A 435 6.39 -17.00 22.68
N GLY A 436 7.09 -16.21 21.86
CA GLY A 436 8.55 -16.30 21.68
C GLY A 436 9.01 -17.55 20.93
N VAL A 437 8.15 -18.13 20.08
CA VAL A 437 8.42 -19.33 19.30
C VAL A 437 8.59 -19.00 17.82
N LYS A 438 9.25 -19.91 17.06
CA LYS A 438 9.48 -19.77 15.62
C LYS A 438 8.64 -20.75 14.82
#